data_7318afb32674784747863e9f90ccf9e1
#
_entry.id   7318afb32674784747863e9f90ccf9e1
#
_cell.length_a   1.000
_cell.length_b   1.000
_cell.length_c   1.000
_cell.angle_alpha   90.00
_cell.angle_beta   90.00
_cell.angle_gamma   90.00
#
_symmetry.space_group_name_H-M   'P 1'
#
loop_
_entity.id
_entity.type
_entity.pdbx_description
1 polymer ?
#
loop_
_entity_poly.entity_id
_entity_poly.type
_entity_poly.pdbx_seq_one_letter_code
_entity_poly.pdbx_strand_id
1 'polypeptide(L)'
;MERRNYLKLLGIGDGLSSFNLMSLESKENNSKIKAKQLNKGEHIAIIAPGTAVSSTDDIKKVRDVADYFGLEAIFGKNVESGSGYKTRSVKERVDDIHWAFSDNSINAVFCIRGGYGSASLLDSIDFEIIKNNPKIFCGYSDITALHLAIY
;
A
#
# COMPACT_ATOMS: atom_id res chain seq x y z
N MET A 1 -28.74 -10.64 20.84
CA MET A 1 -29.25 -10.96 19.48
C MET A 1 -28.08 -10.75 18.52
N GLU A 2 -27.55 -11.84 17.95
CA GLU A 2 -26.38 -11.75 17.11
C GLU A 2 -26.71 -11.07 15.77
N ARG A 3 -25.80 -10.17 15.29
CA ARG A 3 -25.91 -9.43 14.02
C ARG A 3 -26.27 -10.34 12.82
N ARG A 4 -25.82 -11.57 12.88
CA ARG A 4 -26.03 -12.60 11.85
C ARG A 4 -27.48 -13.05 11.74
N ASN A 5 -28.26 -12.98 12.84
CA ASN A 5 -29.68 -13.40 12.87
C ASN A 5 -30.60 -12.27 12.40
N TYR A 6 -30.19 -11.01 12.50
CA TYR A 6 -30.95 -9.86 12.03
C TYR A 6 -31.06 -9.84 10.49
N LEU A 7 -30.00 -10.24 9.78
CA LEU A 7 -30.00 -10.32 8.32
C LEU A 7 -30.88 -11.50 7.78
N LYS A 8 -31.07 -12.54 8.57
CA LYS A 8 -31.98 -13.64 8.20
C LYS A 8 -33.44 -13.28 8.32
N LEU A 9 -33.80 -12.34 9.22
CA LEU A 9 -35.18 -11.93 9.43
C LEU A 9 -35.72 -10.98 8.35
N LEU A 10 -34.87 -10.29 7.64
CA LEU A 10 -35.24 -9.38 6.55
C LEU A 10 -35.42 -10.06 5.19
N GLY A 11 -35.18 -11.37 5.11
CA GLY A 11 -35.22 -12.16 3.87
C GLY A 11 -36.41 -13.09 3.73
N ILE A 12 -37.41 -13.03 4.63
CA ILE A 12 -38.58 -13.90 4.55
C ILE A 12 -39.76 -13.10 3.98
N GLY A 13 -39.74 -12.95 2.67
CA GLY A 13 -40.93 -12.70 1.86
C GLY A 13 -41.08 -13.90 0.94
N ASP A 14 -42.12 -14.71 1.16
CA ASP A 14 -42.48 -15.83 0.30
C ASP A 14 -42.62 -15.39 -1.16
N GLY A 15 -41.82 -15.94 -2.05
CA GLY A 15 -42.06 -15.81 -3.47
C GLY A 15 -40.85 -15.56 -4.38
N LEU A 16 -39.73 -16.20 -4.14
CA LEU A 16 -38.68 -16.34 -5.19
C LEU A 16 -38.07 -17.74 -5.13
N SER A 17 -38.86 -18.69 -5.66
CA SER A 17 -38.34 -19.97 -6.11
C SER A 17 -37.23 -19.69 -7.14
N SER A 18 -36.11 -20.34 -6.91
CA SER A 18 -35.00 -20.52 -7.87
C SER A 18 -34.17 -19.29 -8.24
N PHE A 19 -33.69 -18.48 -7.29
CA PHE A 19 -32.38 -17.94 -7.43
C PHE A 19 -31.41 -18.99 -6.86
N ASN A 20 -30.94 -19.89 -7.73
CA ASN A 20 -29.69 -20.58 -7.54
C ASN A 20 -28.64 -19.48 -7.34
N LEU A 21 -28.32 -19.14 -6.08
CA LEU A 21 -27.01 -18.61 -5.77
C LEU A 21 -26.04 -19.74 -6.15
N MET A 22 -25.74 -19.83 -7.44
CA MET A 22 -24.47 -20.39 -7.85
C MET A 22 -23.47 -19.59 -7.03
N SER A 23 -22.95 -20.20 -5.98
CA SER A 23 -21.74 -19.78 -5.34
C SER A 23 -20.75 -19.64 -6.48
N LEU A 24 -20.51 -18.41 -6.91
CA LEU A 24 -19.30 -18.05 -7.61
C LEU A 24 -18.18 -18.24 -6.58
N GLU A 25 -17.96 -19.50 -6.19
CA GLU A 25 -16.64 -19.91 -5.77
C GLU A 25 -15.78 -19.79 -7.01
N SER A 26 -15.34 -18.57 -7.29
CA SER A 26 -14.11 -18.39 -8.01
C SER A 26 -13.05 -19.10 -7.16
N LYS A 27 -12.77 -20.35 -7.50
CA LYS A 27 -11.48 -20.98 -7.18
C LYS A 27 -10.41 -20.20 -7.96
N GLU A 28 -10.27 -18.92 -7.68
CA GLU A 28 -9.02 -18.26 -7.89
C GLU A 28 -8.03 -18.95 -6.95
N ASN A 29 -7.22 -19.77 -7.57
CA ASN A 29 -6.05 -20.36 -6.93
C ASN A 29 -5.04 -19.22 -6.72
N ASN A 30 -5.44 -18.22 -5.93
CA ASN A 30 -4.63 -17.08 -5.54
C ASN A 30 -3.61 -17.58 -4.52
N SER A 31 -2.58 -18.28 -5.03
CA SER A 31 -1.39 -18.50 -4.23
C SER A 31 -0.82 -17.11 -3.90
N LYS A 32 -1.01 -16.68 -2.65
CA LYS A 32 -0.49 -15.40 -2.18
C LYS A 32 1.02 -15.34 -2.41
N ILE A 33 1.45 -14.35 -3.20
CA ILE A 33 2.87 -14.12 -3.45
C ILE A 33 3.44 -13.48 -2.18
N LYS A 34 4.43 -14.12 -1.59
CA LYS A 34 5.09 -13.60 -0.39
C LYS A 34 6.35 -12.84 -0.78
N ALA A 35 6.50 -11.63 -0.24
CA ALA A 35 7.74 -10.88 -0.32
C ALA A 35 8.89 -11.63 0.40
N LYS A 36 10.11 -11.39 -0.03
CA LYS A 36 11.31 -11.91 0.65
C LYS A 36 11.47 -11.25 2.02
N GLN A 37 12.07 -11.99 2.95
CA GLN A 37 12.47 -11.44 4.25
C GLN A 37 13.51 -10.35 4.06
N LEU A 38 13.38 -9.25 4.81
CA LEU A 38 14.34 -8.16 4.84
C LEU A 38 15.49 -8.48 5.80
N ASN A 39 16.72 -8.27 5.36
CA ASN A 39 17.94 -8.56 6.12
C ASN A 39 18.75 -7.27 6.36
N LYS A 40 19.68 -7.32 7.33
CA LYS A 40 20.61 -6.20 7.56
C LYS A 40 21.49 -5.96 6.34
N GLY A 41 21.77 -4.69 6.04
CA GLY A 41 22.51 -4.25 4.87
C GLY A 41 21.68 -4.12 3.60
N GLU A 42 20.37 -4.48 3.65
CA GLU A 42 19.50 -4.33 2.50
C GLU A 42 18.89 -2.92 2.39
N HIS A 43 18.51 -2.56 1.17
CA HIS A 43 17.99 -1.25 0.86
C HIS A 43 16.47 -1.21 1.02
N ILE A 44 15.98 -0.13 1.63
CA ILE A 44 14.56 0.19 1.70
C ILE A 44 14.25 1.47 0.96
N ALA A 45 13.26 1.44 0.08
CA ALA A 45 12.74 2.66 -0.52
C ALA A 45 11.86 3.39 0.49
N ILE A 46 12.07 4.69 0.64
CA ILE A 46 11.20 5.58 1.41
C ILE A 46 10.39 6.41 0.42
N ILE A 47 9.07 6.30 0.48
CA ILE A 47 8.14 7.03 -0.39
C ILE A 47 7.09 7.79 0.42
N ALA A 48 6.44 8.77 -0.18
CA ALA A 48 5.41 9.60 0.45
C ALA A 48 4.11 9.62 -0.39
N PRO A 49 3.35 8.51 -0.47
CA PRO A 49 2.14 8.45 -1.31
C PRO A 49 0.96 9.26 -0.76
N GLY A 50 0.93 9.53 0.53
CA GLY A 50 -0.06 10.40 1.18
C GLY A 50 0.37 11.88 1.20
N THR A 51 0.44 12.48 2.37
CA THR A 51 0.87 13.87 2.56
C THR A 51 2.38 14.01 2.40
N ALA A 52 2.81 15.12 1.81
CA ALA A 52 4.22 15.44 1.63
C ALA A 52 4.95 15.60 2.98
N VAL A 53 6.26 15.31 2.97
CA VAL A 53 7.13 15.59 4.11
C VAL A 53 7.54 17.05 4.06
N SER A 54 7.34 17.77 5.17
CA SER A 54 7.63 19.19 5.26
C SER A 54 8.84 19.54 6.13
N SER A 55 9.44 18.55 6.77
CA SER A 55 10.52 18.76 7.72
C SER A 55 11.74 17.89 7.39
N THR A 56 12.90 18.50 7.35
CA THR A 56 14.21 17.81 7.25
C THR A 56 14.44 16.90 8.47
N ASP A 57 13.84 17.24 9.62
CA ASP A 57 13.92 16.41 10.83
C ASP A 57 13.21 15.06 10.65
N ASP A 58 12.11 15.02 9.92
CA ASP A 58 11.42 13.76 9.63
C ASP A 58 12.26 12.86 8.75
N ILE A 59 12.94 13.42 7.75
CA ILE A 59 13.90 12.71 6.89
C ILE A 59 15.04 12.14 7.74
N LYS A 60 15.61 12.96 8.63
CA LYS A 60 16.68 12.52 9.52
C LYS A 60 16.24 11.37 10.42
N LYS A 61 15.07 11.49 11.08
CA LYS A 61 14.52 10.41 11.91
C LYS A 61 14.37 9.09 11.15
N VAL A 62 13.93 9.14 9.89
CA VAL A 62 13.79 7.92 9.07
C VAL A 62 15.16 7.29 8.81
N ARG A 63 16.20 8.10 8.51
CA ARG A 63 17.57 7.58 8.37
C ARG A 63 18.06 6.95 9.66
N ASP A 64 17.93 7.65 10.79
CA ASP A 64 18.35 7.16 12.11
C ASP A 64 17.66 5.83 12.48
N VAL A 65 16.37 5.68 12.13
CA VAL A 65 15.62 4.44 12.34
C VAL A 65 16.10 3.32 11.41
N ALA A 66 16.33 3.60 10.14
CA ALA A 66 16.85 2.63 9.19
C ALA A 66 18.23 2.12 9.66
N ASP A 67 19.14 3.03 10.02
CA ASP A 67 20.47 2.72 10.54
C ASP A 67 20.41 1.88 11.81
N TYR A 68 19.46 2.17 12.72
CA TYR A 68 19.25 1.37 13.93
C TYR A 68 18.93 -0.10 13.62
N PHE A 69 18.14 -0.33 12.55
CA PHE A 69 17.83 -1.69 12.08
C PHE A 69 18.92 -2.28 11.17
N GLY A 70 19.95 -1.51 10.84
CA GLY A 70 21.01 -1.91 9.93
C GLY A 70 20.55 -1.96 8.48
N LEU A 71 19.63 -1.08 8.08
CA LEU A 71 19.07 -0.96 6.73
C LEU A 71 19.55 0.34 6.08
N GLU A 72 19.60 0.37 4.75
CA GLU A 72 19.95 1.57 3.99
C GLU A 72 18.69 2.22 3.41
N ALA A 73 18.37 3.47 3.83
CA ALA A 73 17.21 4.21 3.36
C ALA A 73 17.52 4.98 2.08
N ILE A 74 16.84 4.64 0.99
CA ILE A 74 16.88 5.34 -0.30
C ILE A 74 15.56 6.06 -0.51
N PHE A 75 15.62 7.39 -0.64
CA PHE A 75 14.42 8.21 -0.75
C PHE A 75 13.96 8.33 -2.21
N GLY A 76 12.66 8.19 -2.42
CA GLY A 76 12.03 8.49 -3.69
C GLY A 76 12.30 9.94 -4.10
N LYS A 77 12.43 10.18 -5.38
CA LYS A 77 12.77 11.50 -5.97
C LYS A 77 11.83 12.61 -5.51
N ASN A 78 10.58 12.25 -5.26
CA ASN A 78 9.54 13.21 -4.93
C ASN A 78 9.23 13.30 -3.42
N VAL A 79 9.94 12.61 -2.54
CA VAL A 79 9.67 12.60 -1.09
C VAL A 79 9.91 13.97 -0.46
N GLU A 80 10.99 14.66 -0.83
CA GLU A 80 11.42 15.92 -0.22
C GLU A 80 10.89 17.17 -0.94
N SER A 81 10.26 17.04 -2.10
CA SER A 81 9.91 18.18 -2.99
C SER A 81 8.56 18.85 -2.67
N GLY A 82 7.99 18.65 -1.49
CA GLY A 82 6.70 19.25 -1.10
C GLY A 82 6.85 20.37 -0.09
N SER A 83 5.86 21.27 -0.02
CA SER A 83 5.76 22.29 1.02
C SER A 83 4.41 22.23 1.71
N GLY A 84 4.40 22.11 3.04
CA GLY A 84 3.20 22.12 3.88
C GLY A 84 2.23 20.98 3.57
N TYR A 85 0.93 21.27 3.57
CA TYR A 85 -0.13 20.30 3.28
C TYR A 85 -0.31 20.00 1.79
N LYS A 86 0.44 20.63 0.91
CA LYS A 86 0.34 20.35 -0.52
C LYS A 86 0.96 19.00 -0.80
N THR A 87 0.12 18.05 -1.12
CA THR A 87 0.55 16.78 -1.70
C THR A 87 1.12 17.05 -3.09
N ARG A 88 2.04 16.22 -3.51
CA ARG A 88 2.50 16.20 -4.89
C ARG A 88 1.40 15.76 -5.84
N SER A 89 1.63 15.95 -7.12
CA SER A 89 0.74 15.43 -8.15
C SER A 89 0.58 13.90 -8.01
N VAL A 90 -0.52 13.38 -8.50
CA VAL A 90 -0.75 11.94 -8.59
C VAL A 90 0.41 11.27 -9.31
N LYS A 91 0.84 11.84 -10.45
CA LYS A 91 1.94 11.31 -11.25
C LYS A 91 3.23 11.15 -10.44
N GLU A 92 3.69 12.19 -9.74
CA GLU A 92 4.94 12.16 -8.98
C GLU A 92 4.93 11.10 -7.87
N ARG A 93 3.80 10.94 -7.20
CA ARG A 93 3.64 9.93 -6.14
C ARG A 93 3.59 8.51 -6.71
N VAL A 94 2.95 8.33 -7.86
CA VAL A 94 2.90 7.05 -8.58
C VAL A 94 4.27 6.69 -9.17
N ASP A 95 5.00 7.66 -9.71
CA ASP A 95 6.37 7.46 -10.21
C ASP A 95 7.28 6.92 -9.10
N ASP A 96 7.19 7.45 -7.87
CA ASP A 96 7.96 6.94 -6.72
C ASP A 96 7.53 5.52 -6.31
N ILE A 97 6.24 5.20 -6.39
CA ILE A 97 5.75 3.83 -6.13
C ILE A 97 6.31 2.87 -7.20
N HIS A 98 6.16 3.20 -8.47
CA HIS A 98 6.63 2.35 -9.56
C HIS A 98 8.15 2.14 -9.50
N TRP A 99 8.92 3.20 -9.24
CA TRP A 99 10.35 3.10 -9.02
C TRP A 99 10.67 2.15 -7.86
N ALA A 100 10.07 2.35 -6.70
CA ALA A 100 10.35 1.56 -5.50
C ALA A 100 10.10 0.05 -5.71
N PHE A 101 9.08 -0.30 -6.49
CA PHE A 101 8.79 -1.71 -6.78
C PHE A 101 9.62 -2.26 -7.95
N SER A 102 9.90 -1.49 -8.99
CA SER A 102 10.64 -1.97 -10.18
C SER A 102 12.15 -2.03 -9.99
N ASP A 103 12.73 -1.24 -9.10
CA ASP A 103 14.18 -1.22 -8.85
C ASP A 103 14.63 -2.47 -8.07
N ASN A 104 15.42 -3.32 -8.74
CA ASN A 104 15.90 -4.58 -8.17
C ASN A 104 16.88 -4.41 -6.99
N SER A 105 17.45 -3.23 -6.80
CA SER A 105 18.31 -2.93 -5.65
C SER A 105 17.50 -2.68 -4.36
N ILE A 106 16.21 -2.40 -4.48
CA ILE A 106 15.31 -2.16 -3.35
C ILE A 106 14.68 -3.48 -2.87
N ASN A 107 14.78 -3.74 -1.58
CA ASN A 107 14.27 -4.97 -0.94
C ASN A 107 12.91 -4.79 -0.28
N ALA A 108 12.58 -3.58 0.18
CA ALA A 108 11.29 -3.25 0.79
C ALA A 108 10.90 -1.80 0.51
N VAL A 109 9.61 -1.49 0.63
CA VAL A 109 9.04 -0.17 0.40
C VAL A 109 8.35 0.32 1.68
N PHE A 110 8.79 1.44 2.20
CA PHE A 110 8.27 2.03 3.42
C PHE A 110 7.69 3.41 3.12
N CYS A 111 6.45 3.62 3.55
CA CYS A 111 5.81 4.93 3.47
C CYS A 111 6.23 5.78 4.66
N ILE A 112 6.84 6.94 4.42
CA ILE A 112 7.36 7.81 5.47
C ILE A 112 6.26 8.28 6.43
N ARG A 113 5.05 8.44 5.92
CA ARG A 113 3.87 8.81 6.71
C ARG A 113 2.58 8.48 5.95
N GLY A 114 1.48 8.46 6.69
CA GLY A 114 0.15 8.49 6.11
C GLY A 114 -0.25 9.89 5.64
N GLY A 115 -1.43 10.36 6.03
CA GLY A 115 -1.92 11.68 5.70
C GLY A 115 -3.21 11.64 4.93
N TYR A 116 -3.21 12.13 3.68
CA TYR A 116 -4.42 12.20 2.86
C TYR A 116 -4.10 12.04 1.37
N GLY A 117 -4.96 11.29 0.66
CA GLY A 117 -4.97 11.25 -0.80
C GLY A 117 -4.28 10.05 -1.44
N SER A 118 -3.87 9.02 -0.67
CA SER A 118 -3.31 7.80 -1.27
C SER A 118 -4.35 7.04 -2.11
N ALA A 119 -5.63 7.08 -1.74
CA ALA A 119 -6.70 6.48 -2.53
C ALA A 119 -6.83 7.08 -3.95
N SER A 120 -6.46 8.36 -4.16
CA SER A 120 -6.49 8.99 -5.49
C SER A 120 -5.42 8.47 -6.45
N LEU A 121 -4.51 7.62 -5.99
CA LEU A 121 -3.45 7.03 -6.81
C LEU A 121 -3.89 5.73 -7.48
N LEU A 122 -4.94 5.07 -6.96
CA LEU A 122 -5.31 3.70 -7.32
C LEU A 122 -5.54 3.52 -8.82
N ASP A 123 -6.21 4.46 -9.47
CA ASP A 123 -6.50 4.40 -10.91
C ASP A 123 -5.25 4.62 -11.79
N SER A 124 -4.16 5.09 -11.20
CA SER A 124 -2.92 5.44 -11.93
C SER A 124 -1.77 4.46 -11.65
N ILE A 125 -1.93 3.56 -10.67
CA ILE A 125 -0.92 2.57 -10.33
C ILE A 125 -0.99 1.40 -11.31
N ASP A 126 0.16 1.05 -11.89
CA ASP A 126 0.33 -0.22 -12.61
C ASP A 126 0.61 -1.34 -11.58
N PHE A 127 -0.45 -2.07 -11.21
CA PHE A 127 -0.36 -3.18 -10.26
C PHE A 127 0.43 -4.38 -10.78
N GLU A 128 0.62 -4.52 -12.09
CA GLU A 128 1.47 -5.59 -12.63
C GLU A 128 2.94 -5.37 -12.26
N ILE A 129 3.40 -4.12 -12.13
CA ILE A 129 4.74 -3.82 -11.61
C ILE A 129 4.88 -4.36 -10.18
N ILE A 130 3.89 -4.14 -9.33
CA ILE A 130 3.90 -4.58 -7.93
C ILE A 130 3.85 -6.11 -7.84
N LYS A 131 2.95 -6.73 -8.59
CA LYS A 131 2.74 -8.17 -8.64
C LYS A 131 3.99 -8.93 -9.12
N ASN A 132 4.67 -8.38 -10.13
CA ASN A 132 5.88 -9.00 -10.69
C ASN A 132 7.13 -8.75 -9.82
N ASN A 133 7.08 -7.81 -8.89
CA ASN A 133 8.17 -7.45 -7.99
C ASN A 133 7.71 -7.43 -6.53
N PRO A 134 7.31 -8.57 -5.95
CA PRO A 134 6.74 -8.61 -4.62
C PRO A 134 7.76 -8.19 -3.56
N LYS A 135 7.49 -7.10 -2.85
CA LYS A 135 8.31 -6.53 -1.78
C LYS A 135 7.49 -6.31 -0.53
N ILE A 136 8.15 -6.27 0.64
CA ILE A 136 7.50 -5.80 1.86
C ILE A 136 7.04 -4.37 1.62
N PHE A 137 5.75 -4.12 1.85
CA PHE A 137 5.16 -2.77 1.77
C PHE A 137 4.66 -2.36 3.14
N CYS A 138 5.25 -1.31 3.71
CA CYS A 138 4.98 -0.87 5.07
C CYS A 138 4.39 0.55 5.09
N GLY A 139 3.29 0.72 5.81
CA GLY A 139 2.62 2.00 5.97
C GLY A 139 1.42 1.89 6.90
N TYR A 140 0.77 3.01 7.20
CA TYR A 140 -0.39 3.04 8.11
C TYR A 140 -1.34 4.20 7.76
N SER A 141 -2.49 4.26 8.41
CA SER A 141 -3.49 5.32 8.24
C SER A 141 -3.99 5.42 6.78
N ASP A 142 -3.84 6.53 6.10
CA ASP A 142 -4.21 6.76 4.70
C ASP A 142 -3.63 5.70 3.74
N ILE A 143 -2.45 5.15 4.05
CA ILE A 143 -1.78 4.11 3.26
C ILE A 143 -2.58 2.80 3.23
N THR A 144 -3.53 2.62 4.13
CA THR A 144 -4.42 1.44 4.13
C THR A 144 -5.14 1.26 2.78
N ALA A 145 -5.45 2.34 2.06
CA ALA A 145 -6.04 2.27 0.72
C ALA A 145 -5.13 1.50 -0.25
N LEU A 146 -3.82 1.73 -0.19
CA LEU A 146 -2.84 1.02 -1.00
C LEU A 146 -2.67 -0.44 -0.55
N HIS A 147 -2.66 -0.69 0.78
CA HIS A 147 -2.60 -2.07 1.29
C HIS A 147 -3.76 -2.92 0.77
N LEU A 148 -4.98 -2.38 0.79
CA LEU A 148 -6.17 -3.10 0.32
C LEU A 148 -6.15 -3.35 -1.19
N ALA A 149 -5.51 -2.47 -1.97
CA ALA A 149 -5.42 -2.61 -3.42
C ALA A 149 -4.29 -3.57 -3.85
N ILE A 150 -3.23 -3.68 -3.04
CA ILE A 150 -2.09 -4.58 -3.31
C ILE A 150 -2.37 -6.01 -2.83
N TYR A 151 -3.25 -6.18 -1.80
CA TYR A 151 -3.61 -7.47 -1.22
C TYR A 151 -4.48 -8.31 -2.15
#